data_68a7d349bcac95f13ef3a488f2ef625a
#
_entry.id   68a7d349bcac95f13ef3a488f2ef625a
#
_cell.length_a   1.000
_cell.length_b   1.000
_cell.length_c   1.000
_cell.angle_alpha   90.00
_cell.angle_beta   90.00
_cell.angle_gamma   90.00
#
_symmetry.space_group_name_H-M   'P 1'
#
loop_
_entity.id
_entity.type
_entity.pdbx_description
1 polymer ?
#
loop_
_entity_poly.entity_id
_entity_poly.type
_entity_poly.pdbx_seq_one_letter_code
_entity_poly.pdbx_strand_id
1 'polypeptide(L)'
;AKFATQYGGSLKGLKAGTSAFDTAWKNEAKKNPDNFKFAQHNYIENAHYSPALNAFKSVTGITKVENMPIAVKNMIWSVGVQHGAGGARSIFKNAGIKSSDNWETMIRKAYAERSKVNIYFKNSTQAIKNGVANRFKNELQDALKQLKG
;
A
#
# COMPACT_ATOMS: atom_id res chain seq x y z
N ALA A 1 -11.97 -8.53 -9.43
CA ALA A 1 -13.06 -8.26 -9.55
C ALA A 1 -13.71 -6.92 -9.23
N LYS A 2 -13.47 -6.30 -8.07
CA LYS A 2 -14.03 -4.96 -7.80
C LYS A 2 -13.53 -3.90 -8.78
N PHE A 3 -12.25 -3.93 -9.13
CA PHE A 3 -11.68 -3.02 -10.10
C PHE A 3 -12.35 -3.20 -11.47
N ALA A 4 -12.48 -4.44 -11.94
CA ALA A 4 -13.09 -4.73 -13.24
C ALA A 4 -14.54 -4.25 -13.29
N THR A 5 -15.30 -4.44 -12.21
CA THR A 5 -16.69 -3.98 -12.11
C THR A 5 -16.78 -2.46 -12.18
N GLN A 6 -15.90 -1.75 -11.49
CA GLN A 6 -15.87 -0.28 -11.51
C GLN A 6 -15.39 0.28 -12.84
N TYR A 7 -14.41 -0.35 -13.46
CA TYR A 7 -13.89 0.07 -14.75
C TYR A 7 -14.95 -0.04 -15.85
N GLY A 8 -15.75 -1.12 -15.83
CA GLY A 8 -16.81 -1.35 -16.82
C GLY A 8 -16.24 -1.75 -18.17
N GLY A 9 -16.86 -1.26 -19.24
CA GLY A 9 -16.44 -1.53 -20.60
C GLY A 9 -16.44 -3.02 -20.92
N SER A 10 -15.39 -3.49 -21.60
CA SER A 10 -15.26 -4.89 -22.00
C SER A 10 -15.06 -5.87 -20.82
N LEU A 11 -14.74 -5.34 -19.63
CA LEU A 11 -14.54 -6.16 -18.44
C LEU A 11 -15.82 -6.39 -17.65
N LYS A 12 -16.85 -5.59 -17.93
CA LYS A 12 -18.12 -5.64 -17.18
C LYS A 12 -18.81 -7.01 -17.39
N GLY A 13 -19.20 -7.60 -16.29
CA GLY A 13 -19.91 -8.88 -16.31
C GLY A 13 -19.03 -10.11 -16.48
N LEU A 14 -17.72 -9.94 -16.66
CA LEU A 14 -16.78 -11.05 -16.78
C LEU A 14 -16.25 -11.44 -15.40
N LYS A 15 -16.05 -12.74 -15.21
CA LYS A 15 -15.59 -13.29 -13.95
C LYS A 15 -14.07 -13.43 -13.95
N ALA A 16 -13.40 -12.89 -12.92
CA ALA A 16 -11.96 -13.02 -12.75
C ALA A 16 -11.54 -14.48 -12.71
N GLY A 17 -10.39 -14.80 -13.30
CA GLY A 17 -9.88 -16.17 -13.37
C GLY A 17 -10.37 -16.95 -14.57
N THR A 18 -11.23 -16.37 -15.43
CA THR A 18 -11.69 -17.01 -16.66
C THR A 18 -10.85 -16.54 -17.86
N SER A 19 -10.78 -17.38 -18.91
CA SER A 19 -10.08 -17.01 -20.15
C SER A 19 -10.71 -15.79 -20.81
N ALA A 20 -12.03 -15.65 -20.75
CA ALA A 20 -12.74 -14.48 -21.30
C ALA A 20 -12.32 -13.20 -20.58
N PHE A 21 -12.20 -13.25 -19.25
CA PHE A 21 -11.73 -12.11 -18.46
C PHE A 21 -10.27 -11.75 -18.81
N ASP A 22 -9.39 -12.75 -18.85
CA ASP A 22 -7.97 -12.54 -19.16
C ASP A 22 -7.79 -11.93 -20.55
N THR A 23 -8.51 -12.42 -21.55
CA THR A 23 -8.48 -11.89 -22.91
C THR A 23 -8.97 -10.45 -22.95
N ALA A 24 -10.09 -10.15 -22.31
CA ALA A 24 -10.65 -8.80 -22.23
C ALA A 24 -9.71 -7.83 -21.53
N TRP A 25 -9.07 -8.27 -20.45
CA TRP A 25 -8.07 -7.48 -19.70
C TRP A 25 -6.88 -7.11 -20.59
N LYS A 26 -6.29 -8.11 -21.28
CA LYS A 26 -5.16 -7.89 -22.19
C LYS A 26 -5.53 -6.98 -23.34
N ASN A 27 -6.72 -7.17 -23.92
CA ASN A 27 -7.20 -6.34 -25.03
C ASN A 27 -7.39 -4.89 -24.59
N GLU A 28 -7.96 -4.68 -23.40
CA GLU A 28 -8.17 -3.33 -22.87
C GLU A 28 -6.84 -2.62 -22.61
N ALA A 29 -5.88 -3.32 -22.02
CA ALA A 29 -4.55 -2.78 -21.75
C ALA A 29 -3.83 -2.40 -23.06
N LYS A 30 -4.01 -3.18 -24.12
CA LYS A 30 -3.41 -2.94 -25.44
C LYS A 30 -4.12 -1.81 -26.19
N LYS A 31 -5.45 -1.75 -26.11
CA LYS A 31 -6.29 -0.80 -26.85
C LYS A 31 -6.27 0.60 -26.26
N ASN A 32 -6.35 0.70 -24.91
CA ASN A 32 -6.40 1.96 -24.18
C ASN A 32 -5.40 1.96 -23.03
N PRO A 33 -4.07 1.89 -23.32
CA PRO A 33 -3.08 1.68 -22.27
C PRO A 33 -3.06 2.78 -21.23
N ASP A 34 -3.14 4.03 -21.63
CA ASP A 34 -3.06 5.17 -20.72
C ASP A 34 -4.30 5.27 -19.82
N ASN A 35 -5.50 5.13 -20.39
CA ASN A 35 -6.75 5.16 -19.61
C ASN A 35 -6.83 3.98 -18.65
N PHE A 36 -6.41 2.79 -19.08
CA PHE A 36 -6.46 1.61 -18.25
C PHE A 36 -5.47 1.71 -17.08
N LYS A 37 -4.26 2.18 -17.35
CA LYS A 37 -3.24 2.42 -16.34
C LYS A 37 -3.69 3.47 -15.33
N PHE A 38 -4.28 4.57 -15.80
CA PHE A 38 -4.81 5.64 -14.96
C PHE A 38 -5.95 5.15 -14.07
N ALA A 39 -6.87 4.34 -14.63
CA ALA A 39 -7.98 3.76 -13.86
C ALA A 39 -7.49 2.81 -12.77
N GLN A 40 -6.49 1.98 -13.07
CA GLN A 40 -5.88 1.10 -12.08
C GLN A 40 -5.22 1.90 -10.96
N HIS A 41 -4.47 2.94 -11.31
CA HIS A 41 -3.81 3.81 -10.33
C HIS A 41 -4.84 4.46 -9.40
N ASN A 42 -5.90 5.03 -9.96
CA ASN A 42 -6.96 5.66 -9.17
C ASN A 42 -7.67 4.66 -8.25
N TYR A 43 -7.92 3.45 -8.74
CA TYR A 43 -8.55 2.42 -7.92
C TYR A 43 -7.67 2.05 -6.72
N ILE A 44 -6.36 1.82 -6.94
CA ILE A 44 -5.43 1.48 -5.87
C ILE A 44 -5.32 2.63 -4.88
N GLU A 45 -5.24 3.87 -5.35
CA GLU A 45 -5.19 5.06 -4.50
C GLU A 45 -6.42 5.14 -3.60
N ASN A 46 -7.62 5.00 -4.17
CA ASN A 46 -8.87 5.08 -3.42
C ASN A 46 -9.10 3.88 -2.50
N ALA A 47 -8.69 2.68 -2.94
CA ALA A 47 -8.93 1.46 -2.19
C ALA A 47 -7.92 1.23 -1.06
N HIS A 48 -6.70 1.72 -1.20
CA HIS A 48 -5.60 1.39 -0.28
C HIS A 48 -4.89 2.60 0.28
N TYR A 49 -4.49 3.56 -0.56
CA TYR A 49 -3.71 4.72 -0.10
C TYR A 49 -4.54 5.68 0.74
N SER A 50 -5.68 6.11 0.24
CA SER A 50 -6.51 7.09 0.96
C SER A 50 -6.99 6.57 2.31
N PRO A 51 -7.45 5.31 2.44
CA PRO A 51 -7.78 4.78 3.76
C PRO A 51 -6.56 4.68 4.70
N ALA A 52 -5.39 4.29 4.18
CA ALA A 52 -4.17 4.23 4.97
C ALA A 52 -3.72 5.62 5.42
N LEU A 53 -3.81 6.61 4.54
CA LEU A 53 -3.50 8.00 4.85
C LEU A 53 -4.43 8.53 5.94
N ASN A 54 -5.73 8.25 5.83
CA ASN A 54 -6.70 8.64 6.85
C ASN A 54 -6.39 7.99 8.20
N ALA A 55 -6.01 6.71 8.20
CA ALA A 55 -5.58 6.02 9.39
C ALA A 55 -4.33 6.66 10.01
N PHE A 56 -3.35 7.00 9.18
CA PHE A 56 -2.13 7.69 9.60
C PHE A 56 -2.46 9.04 10.25
N LYS A 57 -3.29 9.85 9.61
CA LYS A 57 -3.73 11.15 10.15
C LYS A 57 -4.47 10.99 11.47
N SER A 58 -5.35 10.01 11.57
CA SER A 58 -6.14 9.76 12.77
C SER A 58 -5.25 9.34 13.95
N VAL A 59 -4.28 8.46 13.70
CA VAL A 59 -3.39 7.94 14.76
C VAL A 59 -2.37 8.99 15.20
N THR A 60 -1.78 9.73 14.26
CA THR A 60 -0.69 10.68 14.54
C THR A 60 -1.17 12.09 14.86
N GLY A 61 -2.38 12.45 14.44
CA GLY A 61 -2.88 13.82 14.53
C GLY A 61 -2.30 14.76 13.47
N ILE A 62 -1.50 14.25 12.54
CA ILE A 62 -0.93 15.08 11.46
C ILE A 62 -2.02 15.34 10.43
N THR A 63 -2.25 16.62 10.09
CA THR A 63 -3.26 17.02 9.12
C THR A 63 -2.66 17.62 7.84
N LYS A 64 -1.47 18.22 7.93
CA LYS A 64 -0.80 18.86 6.79
C LYS A 64 0.04 17.87 6.01
N VAL A 65 -0.62 17.12 5.15
CA VAL A 65 0.03 16.06 4.36
C VAL A 65 0.75 16.58 3.11
N GLU A 66 0.48 17.81 2.69
CA GLU A 66 1.12 18.42 1.53
C GLU A 66 2.63 18.63 1.71
N ASN A 67 3.08 18.77 2.96
CA ASN A 67 4.50 18.92 3.28
C ASN A 67 5.22 17.59 3.54
N MET A 68 4.50 16.50 3.41
CA MET A 68 5.03 15.16 3.68
C MET A 68 6.01 14.74 2.59
N PRO A 69 7.24 14.30 2.94
CA PRO A 69 8.18 13.78 1.95
C PRO A 69 7.62 12.58 1.19
N ILE A 70 8.06 12.40 -0.05
CA ILE A 70 7.64 11.28 -0.89
C ILE A 70 7.96 9.93 -0.23
N ALA A 71 9.05 9.84 0.50
CA ALA A 71 9.43 8.61 1.22
C ALA A 71 8.37 8.21 2.25
N VAL A 72 7.79 9.18 2.94
CA VAL A 72 6.72 8.94 3.92
C VAL A 72 5.44 8.54 3.21
N LYS A 73 5.10 9.22 2.11
CA LYS A 73 3.93 8.86 1.28
C LYS A 73 4.05 7.43 0.77
N ASN A 74 5.23 7.05 0.30
CA ASN A 74 5.50 5.69 -0.19
C ASN A 74 5.38 4.66 0.94
N MET A 75 5.84 4.97 2.13
CA MET A 75 5.68 4.10 3.30
C MET A 75 4.19 3.88 3.61
N ILE A 76 3.40 4.95 3.64
CA ILE A 76 1.96 4.86 3.90
C ILE A 76 1.27 4.04 2.80
N TRP A 77 1.63 4.26 1.55
CA TRP A 77 1.14 3.48 0.41
C TRP A 77 1.43 2.00 0.58
N SER A 78 2.67 1.65 0.90
CA SER A 78 3.10 0.27 1.09
C SER A 78 2.32 -0.41 2.23
N VAL A 79 2.13 0.29 3.34
CA VAL A 79 1.35 -0.21 4.48
C VAL A 79 -0.11 -0.45 4.05
N GLY A 80 -0.69 0.49 3.33
CA GLY A 80 -2.08 0.37 2.87
C GLY A 80 -2.30 -0.80 1.92
N VAL A 81 -1.40 -0.99 0.97
CA VAL A 81 -1.50 -2.09 0.00
C VAL A 81 -1.30 -3.44 0.67
N GLN A 82 -0.31 -3.56 1.55
CA GLN A 82 0.03 -4.85 2.19
C GLN A 82 -0.95 -5.23 3.29
N HIS A 83 -1.39 -4.27 4.11
CA HIS A 83 -2.11 -4.56 5.35
C HIS A 83 -3.58 -4.11 5.35
N GLY A 84 -4.01 -3.36 4.34
CA GLY A 84 -5.35 -2.78 4.28
C GLY A 84 -5.54 -1.63 5.27
N ALA A 85 -6.74 -1.04 5.26
CA ALA A 85 -7.05 0.13 6.11
C ALA A 85 -6.99 -0.20 7.61
N GLY A 86 -7.60 -1.31 8.01
CA GLY A 86 -7.59 -1.76 9.40
C GLY A 86 -6.20 -2.15 9.87
N GLY A 87 -5.45 -2.87 9.02
CA GLY A 87 -4.07 -3.24 9.30
C GLY A 87 -3.16 -2.02 9.40
N ALA A 88 -3.34 -1.04 8.52
CA ALA A 88 -2.59 0.21 8.55
C ALA A 88 -2.79 0.94 9.89
N ARG A 89 -4.04 1.06 10.32
CA ARG A 89 -4.35 1.70 11.61
C ARG A 89 -3.66 0.99 12.77
N SER A 90 -3.71 -0.33 12.80
CA SER A 90 -3.05 -1.13 13.84
C SER A 90 -1.54 -0.93 13.84
N ILE A 91 -0.92 -0.92 12.65
CA ILE A 91 0.52 -0.73 12.52
C ILE A 91 0.94 0.65 13.02
N PHE A 92 0.28 1.70 12.57
CA PHE A 92 0.63 3.07 12.98
C PHE A 92 0.44 3.28 14.48
N LYS A 93 -0.64 2.73 15.03
CA LYS A 93 -0.93 2.81 16.47
C LYS A 93 0.11 2.03 17.28
N ASN A 94 0.36 0.78 16.93
CA ASN A 94 1.28 -0.10 17.66
C ASN A 94 2.74 0.35 17.50
N ALA A 95 3.08 0.97 16.37
CA ALA A 95 4.40 1.54 16.16
C ALA A 95 4.67 2.75 17.07
N GLY A 96 3.63 3.36 17.63
CA GLY A 96 3.76 4.52 18.50
C GLY A 96 4.19 5.79 17.76
N ILE A 97 3.82 5.92 16.48
CA ILE A 97 4.15 7.10 15.69
C ILE A 97 3.38 8.31 16.22
N LYS A 98 4.11 9.40 16.45
CA LYS A 98 3.56 10.65 17.00
C LYS A 98 3.84 11.82 16.07
N SER A 99 3.00 12.85 16.14
CA SER A 99 3.20 14.09 15.39
C SER A 99 4.52 14.80 15.72
N SER A 100 5.05 14.59 16.91
CA SER A 100 6.33 15.14 17.35
C SER A 100 7.56 14.41 16.78
N ASP A 101 7.37 13.21 16.21
CA ASP A 101 8.48 12.46 15.60
C ASP A 101 8.92 13.14 14.31
N ASN A 102 10.23 13.08 13.98
CA ASN A 102 10.67 13.48 12.66
C ASN A 102 10.30 12.38 11.64
N TRP A 103 10.40 12.72 10.35
CA TRP A 103 10.00 11.79 9.28
C TRP A 103 10.80 10.49 9.29
N GLU A 104 12.11 10.57 9.54
CA GLU A 104 12.96 9.38 9.63
C GLU A 104 12.49 8.46 10.74
N THR A 105 12.20 9.00 11.92
CA THR A 105 11.71 8.24 13.07
C THR A 105 10.38 7.55 12.74
N MET A 106 9.46 8.26 12.07
CA MET A 106 8.18 7.69 11.67
C MET A 106 8.36 6.51 10.73
N ILE A 107 9.24 6.63 9.74
CA ILE A 107 9.54 5.54 8.79
C ILE A 107 10.13 4.34 9.55
N ARG A 108 11.12 4.58 10.41
CA ARG A 108 11.76 3.51 11.18
C ARG A 108 10.77 2.78 12.09
N LYS A 109 9.90 3.52 12.77
CA LYS A 109 8.86 2.94 13.63
C LYS A 109 7.89 2.07 12.85
N ALA A 110 7.43 2.56 11.69
CA ALA A 110 6.49 1.82 10.85
C ALA A 110 7.09 0.49 10.39
N TYR A 111 8.33 0.50 9.91
CA TYR A 111 8.99 -0.73 9.44
C TYR A 111 9.38 -1.66 10.58
N ALA A 112 9.75 -1.13 11.74
CA ALA A 112 10.02 -1.96 12.91
C ALA A 112 8.76 -2.74 13.32
N GLU A 113 7.61 -2.08 13.30
CA GLU A 113 6.34 -2.73 13.62
C GLU A 113 5.94 -3.76 12.56
N ARG A 114 5.99 -3.38 11.27
CA ARG A 114 5.67 -4.29 10.16
C ARG A 114 6.53 -5.55 10.16
N SER A 115 7.78 -5.43 10.57
CA SER A 115 8.74 -6.54 10.58
C SER A 115 8.43 -7.60 11.64
N LYS A 116 7.45 -7.36 12.50
CA LYS A 116 6.94 -8.35 13.45
C LYS A 116 6.10 -9.39 12.70
N VAL A 117 6.77 -10.18 11.87
CA VAL A 117 6.11 -11.12 10.93
C VAL A 117 5.31 -12.21 11.64
N ASN A 118 5.66 -12.55 12.87
CA ASN A 118 4.92 -13.53 13.66
C ASN A 118 3.57 -12.98 14.15
N ILE A 119 3.38 -11.66 14.11
CA ILE A 119 2.12 -11.01 14.44
C ILE A 119 1.29 -10.78 13.18
N TYR A 120 1.86 -10.08 12.19
CA TYR A 120 1.12 -9.64 11.00
C TYR A 120 1.05 -10.69 9.90
N PHE A 121 1.91 -11.69 9.94
CA PHE A 121 1.94 -12.79 8.99
C PHE A 121 1.93 -14.15 9.71
N LYS A 122 1.23 -14.21 10.84
CA LYS A 122 1.23 -15.40 11.72
C LYS A 122 0.80 -16.69 11.03
N ASN A 123 -0.06 -16.61 10.03
CA ASN A 123 -0.58 -17.76 9.30
C ASN A 123 0.25 -18.10 8.05
N SER A 124 1.30 -17.34 7.78
CA SER A 124 2.18 -17.57 6.64
C SER A 124 3.25 -18.60 6.97
N THR A 125 3.80 -19.25 5.93
CA THR A 125 4.93 -20.18 6.10
C THR A 125 6.18 -19.43 6.54
N GLN A 126 7.15 -20.15 7.10
CA GLN A 126 8.42 -19.54 7.52
C GLN A 126 9.17 -18.94 6.33
N ALA A 127 9.11 -19.58 5.16
CA ALA A 127 9.73 -19.05 3.94
C ALA A 127 9.12 -17.69 3.54
N ILE A 128 7.78 -17.55 3.61
CA ILE A 128 7.09 -16.29 3.34
C ILE A 128 7.46 -15.23 4.37
N LYS A 129 7.48 -15.59 5.66
CA LYS A 129 7.89 -14.67 6.72
C LYS A 129 9.29 -14.13 6.51
N ASN A 130 10.24 -14.99 6.13
CA ASN A 130 11.61 -14.59 5.86
C ASN A 130 11.69 -13.65 4.66
N GLY A 131 10.97 -13.96 3.58
CA GLY A 131 10.91 -13.11 2.39
C GLY A 131 10.33 -11.73 2.67
N VAL A 132 9.25 -11.67 3.46
CA VAL A 132 8.61 -10.42 3.86
C VAL A 132 9.55 -9.59 4.73
N ALA A 133 10.22 -10.22 5.70
CA ALA A 133 11.18 -9.52 6.57
C ALA A 133 12.32 -8.90 5.76
N ASN A 134 12.87 -9.63 4.78
CA ASN A 134 13.91 -9.12 3.89
C ASN A 134 13.41 -7.99 3.03
N ARG A 135 12.19 -8.09 2.49
CA ARG A 135 11.58 -7.03 1.69
C ARG A 135 11.43 -5.75 2.50
N PHE A 136 10.94 -5.84 3.74
CA PHE A 136 10.77 -4.65 4.58
C PHE A 136 12.11 -4.03 4.96
N LYS A 137 13.12 -4.83 5.19
CA LYS A 137 14.47 -4.34 5.44
C LYS A 137 14.99 -3.52 4.26
N ASN A 138 14.80 -4.03 3.03
CA ASN A 138 15.22 -3.34 1.82
C ASN A 138 14.39 -2.08 1.55
N GLU A 139 13.06 -2.14 1.75
CA GLU A 139 12.18 -0.98 1.61
C GLU A 139 12.56 0.13 2.59
N LEU A 140 12.90 -0.24 3.82
CA LEU A 140 13.35 0.73 4.83
C LEU A 140 14.62 1.44 4.36
N GLN A 141 15.60 0.71 3.86
CA GLN A 141 16.84 1.30 3.36
C GLN A 141 16.57 2.25 2.20
N ASP A 142 15.72 1.84 1.26
CA ASP A 142 15.34 2.67 0.12
C ASP A 142 14.60 3.94 0.56
N ALA A 143 13.68 3.80 1.51
CA ALA A 143 12.94 4.95 2.06
C ALA A 143 13.87 5.96 2.74
N LEU A 144 14.84 5.48 3.50
CA LEU A 144 15.80 6.35 4.18
C LEU A 144 16.72 7.07 3.18
N LYS A 145 17.13 6.38 2.11
CA LYS A 145 17.89 7.02 1.03
C LYS A 145 17.05 8.09 0.32
N GLN A 146 15.80 7.77 0.02
CA GLN A 146 14.88 8.70 -0.63
C GLN A 146 14.62 9.94 0.23
N LEU A 147 14.53 9.76 1.53
CA LEU A 147 14.33 10.87 2.48
C LEU A 147 15.53 11.82 2.52
N LYS A 148 16.74 11.30 2.38
CA LYS A 148 17.98 12.10 2.39
C LYS A 148 18.27 12.74 1.03
N GLY A 149 17.81 12.11 -0.04
CA GLY A 149 17.99 12.62 -1.39
C GLY A 149 16.97 13.65 -1.76
#